data_0a917d6658e0a2daa9d651a5aeddc96e
#
_entry.id   0a917d6658e0a2daa9d651a5aeddc96e
#
_cell.length_a   1.000
_cell.length_b   1.000
_cell.length_c   1.000
_cell.angle_alpha   90.00
_cell.angle_beta   90.00
_cell.angle_gamma   90.00
#
_symmetry.space_group_name_H-M   'P 1'
#
loop_
_entity.id
_entity.type
_entity.pdbx_description
1 polymer ?
#
loop_
_entity_poly.entity_id
_entity_poly.type
_entity_poly.pdbx_seq_one_letter_code
_entity_poly.pdbx_strand_id
1 'polypeptide(L)'
;DKCGIILDQELKQYDVPYNVHHEPNSIEVANFLNKGVFINVKVIDSECAVHRLEHPELGEIRGKLSSNFPSGSKVKLLLQPEDLIHDDQSKLKLEVVDRKFRGTNFIYTLKTKNGEHLPVFVHSHHIHQHEKNEKFGVQSPIYIDHLVCF
;
A
#
# COMPACT_ATOMS: atom_id res chain seq x y z
N ASP A 1 -8.57 -1.95 -24.48
CA ASP A 1 -8.44 -3.39 -24.22
C ASP A 1 -8.81 -3.71 -22.78
N LYS A 2 -9.29 -4.91 -22.55
CA LYS A 2 -9.65 -5.43 -21.22
C LYS A 2 -8.91 -6.72 -20.94
N CYS A 3 -8.71 -7.04 -19.69
CA CYS A 3 -8.14 -8.29 -19.24
C CYS A 3 -9.06 -8.99 -18.23
N GLY A 4 -8.99 -10.29 -18.18
CA GLY A 4 -9.75 -11.12 -17.24
C GLY A 4 -8.81 -11.89 -16.32
N ILE A 5 -9.13 -11.94 -15.05
CA ILE A 5 -8.46 -12.76 -14.05
C ILE A 5 -9.31 -14.00 -13.79
N ILE A 6 -8.74 -15.14 -14.11
CA ILE A 6 -9.38 -16.46 -13.91
C ILE A 6 -8.61 -17.19 -12.82
N LEU A 7 -9.28 -17.50 -11.73
CA LEU A 7 -8.75 -18.29 -10.63
C LEU A 7 -9.76 -19.39 -10.29
N ASP A 8 -9.28 -20.58 -10.01
CA ASP A 8 -10.11 -21.75 -9.70
C ASP A 8 -11.23 -22.01 -10.73
N GLN A 9 -10.92 -21.81 -12.02
CA GLN A 9 -11.84 -21.98 -13.16
C GLN A 9 -12.99 -20.98 -13.20
N GLU A 10 -12.92 -19.90 -12.43
CA GLU A 10 -13.92 -18.83 -12.40
C GLU A 10 -13.32 -17.50 -12.84
N LEU A 11 -14.10 -16.72 -13.58
CA LEU A 11 -13.75 -15.33 -13.92
C LEU A 11 -13.97 -14.44 -12.70
N LYS A 12 -12.90 -14.04 -12.03
CA LYS A 12 -12.96 -13.24 -10.79
C LYS A 12 -13.07 -11.74 -11.05
N GLN A 13 -12.38 -11.24 -12.06
CA GLN A 13 -12.44 -9.82 -12.43
C GLN A 13 -12.22 -9.66 -13.93
N TYR A 14 -12.96 -8.71 -14.55
CA TYR A 14 -12.82 -8.38 -15.96
C TYR A 14 -12.92 -6.86 -16.14
N ASP A 15 -11.81 -6.20 -16.43
CA ASP A 15 -11.74 -4.75 -16.57
C ASP A 15 -10.51 -4.32 -17.38
N VAL A 16 -10.30 -3.00 -17.52
CA VAL A 16 -9.05 -2.49 -18.08
C VAL A 16 -7.87 -2.81 -17.15
N PRO A 17 -6.65 -3.05 -17.68
CA PRO A 17 -5.50 -3.45 -16.86
C PRO A 17 -5.20 -2.52 -15.69
N TYR A 18 -5.38 -1.22 -15.87
CA TYR A 18 -5.19 -0.23 -14.82
C TYR A 18 -6.10 -0.50 -13.60
N ASN A 19 -7.41 -0.69 -13.85
CA ASN A 19 -8.36 -0.95 -12.77
C ASN A 19 -8.10 -2.30 -12.09
N VAL A 20 -7.77 -3.32 -12.88
CA VAL A 20 -7.44 -4.65 -12.33
C VAL A 20 -6.26 -4.56 -11.37
N HIS A 21 -5.25 -3.73 -11.69
CA HIS A 21 -4.07 -3.54 -10.85
C HIS A 21 -4.34 -2.67 -9.62
N HIS A 22 -5.01 -1.53 -9.80
CA HIS A 22 -5.20 -0.54 -8.74
C HIS A 22 -6.46 -0.76 -7.89
N GLU A 23 -7.44 -1.45 -8.43
CA GLU A 23 -8.72 -1.71 -7.76
C GLU A 23 -9.11 -3.21 -7.86
N PRO A 24 -8.27 -4.13 -7.34
CA PRO A 24 -8.67 -5.55 -7.29
C PRO A 24 -9.94 -5.70 -6.47
N ASN A 25 -10.87 -6.49 -6.97
CA ASN A 25 -12.20 -6.63 -6.37
C ASN A 25 -12.26 -7.62 -5.19
N SER A 26 -11.18 -8.33 -4.94
CA SER A 26 -11.07 -9.30 -3.84
C SER A 26 -9.63 -9.46 -3.36
N ILE A 27 -9.47 -9.98 -2.15
CA ILE A 27 -8.16 -10.34 -1.59
C ILE A 27 -7.45 -11.37 -2.48
N GLU A 28 -8.21 -12.31 -3.04
CA GLU A 28 -7.71 -13.36 -3.91
C GLU A 28 -7.08 -12.78 -5.20
N VAL A 29 -7.79 -11.85 -5.86
CA VAL A 29 -7.28 -11.16 -7.05
C VAL A 29 -6.07 -10.29 -6.70
N ALA A 30 -6.12 -9.55 -5.59
CA ALA A 30 -5.00 -8.73 -5.13
C ALA A 30 -3.74 -9.58 -4.88
N ASN A 31 -3.87 -10.71 -4.20
CA ASN A 31 -2.77 -11.61 -3.93
C ASN A 31 -2.18 -12.23 -5.21
N PHE A 32 -3.02 -12.50 -6.20
CA PHE A 32 -2.58 -13.02 -7.49
C PHE A 32 -1.77 -12.00 -8.29
N LEU A 33 -2.21 -10.75 -8.30
CA LEU A 33 -1.65 -9.70 -9.17
C LEU A 33 -0.52 -8.90 -8.52
N ASN A 34 -0.58 -8.69 -7.23
CA ASN A 34 0.19 -7.66 -6.57
C ASN A 34 1.30 -8.19 -5.66
N LYS A 35 2.35 -7.41 -5.61
CA LYS A 35 3.43 -7.52 -4.62
C LYS A 35 3.14 -6.68 -3.36
N GLY A 36 1.90 -6.22 -3.22
CA GLY A 36 1.44 -5.49 -2.06
C GLY A 36 1.19 -6.39 -0.87
N VAL A 37 0.94 -5.76 0.25
CA VAL A 37 0.61 -6.41 1.52
C VAL A 37 -0.69 -5.85 2.06
N PHE A 38 -1.38 -6.62 2.89
CA PHE A 38 -2.54 -6.14 3.63
C PHE A 38 -2.13 -5.73 5.03
N ILE A 39 -2.52 -4.51 5.42
CA ILE A 39 -2.32 -3.99 6.77
C ILE A 39 -3.68 -3.74 7.44
N ASN A 40 -3.72 -3.90 8.76
CA ASN A 40 -4.94 -3.63 9.51
C ASN A 40 -5.03 -2.14 9.85
N VAL A 41 -6.12 -1.52 9.46
CA VAL A 41 -6.40 -0.10 9.70
C VAL A 41 -7.81 0.10 10.25
N LYS A 42 -8.04 1.25 10.86
CA LYS A 42 -9.34 1.66 11.38
C LYS A 42 -9.90 2.79 10.52
N VAL A 43 -11.16 2.69 10.15
CA VAL A 43 -11.88 3.76 9.46
C VAL A 43 -12.23 4.85 10.48
N ILE A 44 -11.72 6.07 10.26
CA ILE A 44 -11.97 7.21 11.16
C ILE A 44 -13.19 7.99 10.69
N ASP A 45 -13.22 8.31 9.40
CA ASP A 45 -14.22 9.19 8.85
C ASP A 45 -14.53 8.80 7.40
N SER A 46 -15.81 8.83 7.07
CA SER A 46 -16.31 8.51 5.72
C SER A 46 -17.25 9.60 5.16
N GLU A 47 -17.30 10.77 5.80
CA GLU A 47 -18.30 11.81 5.48
C GLU A 47 -17.98 12.62 4.23
N CYS A 48 -16.75 12.56 3.74
CA CYS A 48 -16.29 13.31 2.57
C CYS A 48 -15.89 12.37 1.44
N ALA A 49 -15.69 12.93 0.25
CA ALA A 49 -15.13 12.20 -0.91
C ALA A 49 -13.74 11.60 -0.62
N VAL A 50 -13.07 12.09 0.40
CA VAL A 50 -11.79 11.57 0.89
C VAL A 50 -12.02 10.91 2.24
N HIS A 51 -11.76 9.61 2.30
CA HIS A 51 -11.86 8.82 3.52
C HIS A 51 -10.54 8.92 4.31
N ARG A 52 -10.66 8.83 5.63
CA ARG A 52 -9.50 8.80 6.55
C ARG A 52 -9.45 7.46 7.26
N LEU A 53 -8.29 6.83 7.15
CA LEU A 53 -7.97 5.59 7.85
C LEU A 53 -6.83 5.87 8.83
N GLU A 54 -6.71 5.07 9.87
CA GLU A 54 -5.64 5.18 10.85
C GLU A 54 -4.95 3.83 11.04
N HIS A 55 -3.61 3.86 10.96
CA HIS A 55 -2.75 2.75 11.32
C HIS A 55 -1.95 3.12 12.58
N PRO A 56 -1.76 2.19 13.53
CA PRO A 56 -1.11 2.48 14.81
C PRO A 56 0.27 3.13 14.71
N GLU A 57 1.04 2.80 13.67
CA GLU A 57 2.41 3.32 13.49
C GLU A 57 2.53 4.28 12.30
N LEU A 58 1.85 3.99 11.18
CA LEU A 58 1.90 4.83 9.99
C LEU A 58 1.08 6.13 10.15
N GLY A 59 0.18 6.18 11.12
CA GLY A 59 -0.68 7.33 11.34
C GLY A 59 -1.82 7.40 10.33
N GLU A 60 -2.16 8.62 9.90
CA GLU A 60 -3.31 8.86 9.03
C GLU A 60 -3.01 8.50 7.58
N ILE A 61 -3.96 7.77 6.98
CA ILE A 61 -3.96 7.39 5.57
C ILE A 61 -5.23 7.95 4.94
N ARG A 62 -5.10 8.72 3.88
CA ARG A 62 -6.21 9.38 3.18
C ARG A 62 -6.31 8.90 1.74
N GLY A 63 -7.53 8.82 1.24
CA GLY A 63 -7.79 8.49 -0.15
C GLY A 63 -9.26 8.25 -0.44
N LYS A 64 -9.55 7.86 -1.68
CA LYS A 64 -10.89 7.49 -2.10
C LYS A 64 -11.13 6.00 -1.84
N LEU A 65 -12.16 5.70 -1.09
CA LEU A 65 -12.58 4.33 -0.79
C LEU A 65 -13.78 3.97 -1.66
N SER A 66 -13.68 2.87 -2.40
CA SER A 66 -14.75 2.40 -3.29
C SER A 66 -15.92 1.74 -2.56
N SER A 67 -15.71 1.31 -1.32
CA SER A 67 -16.71 0.64 -0.49
C SER A 67 -17.01 1.46 0.75
N ASN A 68 -18.27 1.47 1.18
CA ASN A 68 -18.66 2.15 2.41
C ASN A 68 -18.44 1.24 3.61
N PHE A 69 -17.55 1.67 4.51
CA PHE A 69 -17.36 1.07 5.82
C PHE A 69 -17.78 2.06 6.90
N PRO A 70 -18.50 1.61 7.95
CA PRO A 70 -18.85 2.49 9.07
C PRO A 70 -17.60 3.03 9.77
N SER A 71 -17.67 4.27 10.26
CA SER A 71 -16.63 4.84 11.12
C SER A 71 -16.37 3.92 12.32
N GLY A 72 -15.11 3.68 12.65
CA GLY A 72 -14.69 2.76 13.70
C GLY A 72 -14.47 1.32 13.23
N SER A 73 -14.85 0.97 12.00
CA SER A 73 -14.61 -0.37 11.44
C SER A 73 -13.11 -0.68 11.34
N LYS A 74 -12.77 -1.93 11.62
CA LYS A 74 -11.44 -2.47 11.34
C LYS A 74 -11.46 -3.16 9.99
N VAL A 75 -10.59 -2.74 9.09
CA VAL A 75 -10.50 -3.25 7.72
C VAL A 75 -9.07 -3.57 7.35
N LYS A 76 -8.90 -4.38 6.32
CA LYS A 76 -7.60 -4.69 5.72
C LYS A 76 -7.39 -3.78 4.51
N LEU A 77 -6.39 -2.90 4.58
CA LEU A 77 -5.99 -2.04 3.48
C LEU A 77 -4.90 -2.72 2.67
N LEU A 78 -5.08 -2.78 1.35
CA LEU A 78 -4.03 -3.17 0.43
C LEU A 78 -3.03 -2.02 0.31
N LEU A 79 -1.78 -2.30 0.65
CA LEU A 79 -0.67 -1.37 0.50
C LEU A 79 0.27 -1.88 -0.59
N GLN A 80 0.39 -1.13 -1.66
CA GLN A 80 1.28 -1.44 -2.78
C GLN A 80 2.63 -0.73 -2.64
N PRO A 81 3.71 -1.22 -3.29
CA PRO A 81 5.04 -0.63 -3.16
C PRO A 81 5.11 0.85 -3.53
N GLU A 82 4.26 1.33 -4.44
CA GLU A 82 4.20 2.72 -4.89
C GLU A 82 3.36 3.64 -3.99
N ASP A 83 2.66 3.10 -3.00
CA ASP A 83 1.77 3.88 -2.14
C ASP A 83 2.53 4.67 -1.06
N LEU A 84 3.65 4.15 -0.61
CA LEU A 84 4.50 4.84 0.36
C LEU A 84 5.57 5.64 -0.37
N ILE A 85 5.72 6.91 0.01
CA ILE A 85 6.67 7.82 -0.60
C ILE A 85 7.83 8.06 0.36
N HIS A 86 9.06 7.86 -0.13
CA HIS A 86 10.28 8.15 0.61
C HIS A 86 10.41 9.66 0.89
N ASP A 87 10.65 9.99 2.14
CA ASP A 87 10.90 11.36 2.59
C ASP A 87 11.86 11.38 3.78
N ASP A 88 13.11 11.76 3.54
CA ASP A 88 14.15 11.83 4.57
C ASP A 88 13.84 12.86 5.66
N GLN A 89 13.02 13.85 5.38
CA GLN A 89 12.62 14.89 6.33
C GLN A 89 11.43 14.48 7.19
N SER A 90 10.75 13.39 6.86
CA SER A 90 9.61 12.91 7.62
C SER A 90 10.02 12.45 9.02
N LYS A 91 9.15 12.71 9.99
CA LYS A 91 9.29 12.17 11.36
C LYS A 91 8.92 10.68 11.43
N LEU A 92 8.12 10.21 10.49
CA LEU A 92 7.78 8.79 10.39
C LEU A 92 8.97 8.03 9.81
N LYS A 93 9.64 7.27 10.65
CA LYS A 93 10.82 6.47 10.29
C LYS A 93 10.54 5.00 10.57
N LEU A 94 10.83 4.16 9.58
CA LEU A 94 10.73 2.70 9.70
C LEU A 94 12.09 2.06 9.45
N GLU A 95 12.29 0.86 9.96
CA GLU A 95 13.54 0.12 9.80
C GLU A 95 13.57 -0.61 8.46
N VAL A 96 14.69 -0.52 7.73
CA VAL A 96 14.94 -1.29 6.51
C VAL A 96 15.38 -2.70 6.88
N VAL A 97 14.64 -3.72 6.45
CA VAL A 97 14.99 -5.13 6.66
C VAL A 97 15.49 -5.82 5.41
N ASP A 98 15.14 -5.33 4.22
CA ASP A 98 15.63 -5.83 2.95
C ASP A 98 15.61 -4.75 1.86
N ARG A 99 16.45 -4.93 0.85
CA ARG A 99 16.52 -4.06 -0.32
C ARG A 99 16.85 -4.89 -1.55
N LYS A 100 16.02 -4.80 -2.59
CA LYS A 100 16.22 -5.50 -3.86
C LYS A 100 16.36 -4.51 -5.00
N PHE A 101 17.49 -4.56 -5.71
CA PHE A 101 17.71 -3.80 -6.93
C PHE A 101 17.01 -4.47 -8.11
N ARG A 102 16.31 -3.67 -8.93
CA ARG A 102 15.55 -4.12 -10.08
C ARG A 102 15.84 -3.31 -11.35
N GLY A 103 17.05 -2.81 -11.48
CA GLY A 103 17.47 -2.00 -12.63
C GLY A 103 17.01 -0.54 -12.51
N THR A 104 15.77 -0.25 -12.83
CA THR A 104 15.21 1.11 -12.77
C THR A 104 14.80 1.55 -11.36
N ASN A 105 14.72 0.61 -10.43
CA ASN A 105 14.24 0.89 -9.08
C ASN A 105 14.82 -0.06 -8.03
N PHE A 106 14.64 0.33 -6.78
CA PHE A 106 14.78 -0.52 -5.61
C PHE A 106 13.41 -0.80 -5.01
N ILE A 107 13.21 -2.00 -4.51
CA ILE A 107 12.12 -2.32 -3.60
C ILE A 107 12.72 -2.52 -2.21
N TYR A 108 12.39 -1.60 -1.32
CA TYR A 108 12.71 -1.71 0.10
C TYR A 108 11.62 -2.47 0.82
N THR A 109 12.00 -3.31 1.76
CA THR A 109 11.08 -3.89 2.74
C THR A 109 11.33 -3.21 4.07
N LEU A 110 10.31 -2.51 4.56
CA LEU A 110 10.35 -1.82 5.84
C LEU A 110 9.60 -2.64 6.89
N LYS A 111 10.02 -2.53 8.15
CA LYS A 111 9.40 -3.25 9.26
C LYS A 111 8.78 -2.27 10.24
N THR A 112 7.53 -2.54 10.62
CA THR A 112 6.86 -1.86 11.72
C THR A 112 7.27 -2.49 13.06
N LYS A 113 7.01 -1.79 14.16
CA LYS A 113 7.25 -2.30 15.51
C LYS A 113 6.43 -3.57 15.81
N ASN A 114 5.27 -3.70 15.19
CA ASN A 114 4.41 -4.88 15.31
C ASN A 114 4.84 -6.05 14.41
N GLY A 115 5.90 -5.89 13.64
CA GLY A 115 6.43 -6.93 12.77
C GLY A 115 5.83 -7.02 11.38
N GLU A 116 4.99 -6.07 10.97
CA GLU A 116 4.50 -5.98 9.60
C GLU A 116 5.65 -5.60 8.65
N HIS A 117 5.71 -6.22 7.49
CA HIS A 117 6.69 -5.92 6.44
C HIS A 117 5.99 -5.16 5.32
N LEU A 118 6.48 -3.96 5.02
CA LEU A 118 5.88 -3.04 4.05
C LEU A 118 6.81 -2.82 2.87
N PRO A 119 6.35 -3.04 1.63
CA PRO A 119 7.16 -2.77 0.45
C PRO A 119 7.14 -1.30 0.08
N VAL A 120 8.27 -0.75 -0.34
CA VAL A 120 8.37 0.63 -0.84
C VAL A 120 9.22 0.69 -2.09
N PHE A 121 8.68 1.31 -3.12
CA PHE A 121 9.36 1.55 -4.38
C PHE A 121 10.17 2.86 -4.31
N VAL A 122 11.44 2.79 -4.73
CA VAL A 122 12.31 3.97 -4.87
C VAL A 122 13.06 3.88 -6.18
N HIS A 123 13.11 4.99 -6.94
CA HIS A 123 13.90 5.03 -8.17
C HIS A 123 15.37 4.76 -7.91
N SER A 124 16.03 4.06 -8.84
CA SER A 124 17.45 3.72 -8.73
C SER A 124 18.40 4.93 -8.76
N HIS A 125 17.91 6.06 -9.26
CA HIS A 125 18.65 7.33 -9.27
C HIS A 125 18.54 8.12 -7.96
N HIS A 126 17.89 7.56 -6.94
CA HIS A 126 17.84 8.19 -5.63
C HIS A 126 19.28 8.34 -5.05
N ILE A 127 19.64 9.56 -4.66
CA ILE A 127 21.01 9.90 -4.27
C ILE A 127 21.43 9.22 -2.97
N HIS A 128 20.49 9.07 -2.04
CA HIS A 128 20.74 8.49 -0.73
C HIS A 128 20.13 7.09 -0.65
N GLN A 129 20.98 6.08 -0.70
CA GLN A 129 20.57 4.69 -0.53
C GLN A 129 20.59 4.30 0.96
N HIS A 130 19.59 3.56 1.37
CA HIS A 130 19.48 3.06 2.74
C HIS A 130 19.93 1.61 2.83
N GLU A 131 20.75 1.31 3.82
CA GLU A 131 21.22 -0.05 4.10
C GLU A 131 20.29 -0.75 5.09
N LYS A 132 20.46 -2.07 5.25
CA LYS A 132 19.76 -2.84 6.29
C LYS A 132 20.00 -2.24 7.67
N ASN A 133 18.94 -2.26 8.49
CA ASN A 133 18.88 -1.69 9.84
C ASN A 133 18.96 -0.15 9.91
N GLU A 134 19.04 0.54 8.78
CA GLU A 134 18.89 1.98 8.76
C GLU A 134 17.42 2.40 8.88
N LYS A 135 17.21 3.64 9.29
CA LYS A 135 15.89 4.26 9.32
C LYS A 135 15.56 4.86 7.97
N PHE A 136 14.36 4.56 7.50
CA PHE A 136 13.82 5.01 6.23
C PHE A 136 12.61 5.93 6.49
N GLY A 137 12.70 7.18 6.03
CA GLY A 137 11.62 8.15 6.19
C GLY A 137 10.48 7.91 5.19
N VAL A 138 9.26 7.94 5.69
CA VAL A 138 8.03 7.80 4.90
C VAL A 138 7.21 9.07 5.03
N GLN A 139 6.74 9.61 3.90
CA GLN A 139 5.88 10.80 3.88
C GLN A 139 4.62 10.56 4.73
N SER A 140 4.29 11.52 5.59
CA SER A 140 3.12 11.47 6.46
C SER A 140 2.43 12.85 6.48
N PRO A 141 1.09 12.92 6.43
CA PRO A 141 0.15 11.81 6.24
C PRO A 141 0.30 11.11 4.88
N ILE A 142 -0.15 9.86 4.82
CA ILE A 142 -0.06 9.04 3.61
C ILE A 142 -1.28 9.30 2.74
N TYR A 143 -1.07 9.53 1.43
CA TYR A 143 -2.14 9.72 0.44
C TYR A 143 -2.10 8.58 -0.57
N ILE A 144 -3.23 7.88 -0.71
CA ILE A 144 -3.40 6.80 -1.69
C ILE A 144 -4.64 7.12 -2.51
N ASP A 145 -4.50 7.24 -3.85
CA ASP A 145 -5.59 7.63 -4.74
C ASP A 145 -6.78 6.67 -4.66
N HIS A 146 -6.51 5.37 -4.62
CA HIS A 146 -7.52 4.32 -4.55
C HIS A 146 -7.27 3.45 -3.31
N LEU A 147 -8.07 3.66 -2.26
CA LEU A 147 -8.04 2.82 -1.07
C LEU A 147 -8.80 1.53 -1.35
N VAL A 148 -8.10 0.42 -1.34
CA VAL A 148 -8.67 -0.92 -1.52
C VAL A 148 -8.72 -1.61 -0.16
N CYS A 149 -9.92 -1.75 0.39
CA CYS A 149 -10.15 -2.31 1.71
C CYS A 149 -11.12 -3.50 1.67
N PHE A 150 -10.88 -4.43 2.56
CA PHE A 150 -11.73 -5.61 2.73
C PHE A 150 -12.01 -5.90 4.21
#